data_1543de85c505c44c4d3858f4b86f7ced
#
_entry.id   1543de85c505c44c4d3858f4b86f7ced
#
_cell.length_a   1.000
_cell.length_b   1.000
_cell.length_c   1.000
_cell.angle_alpha   90.00
_cell.angle_beta   90.00
_cell.angle_gamma   90.00
#
_symmetry.space_group_name_H-M   'P 1'
#
loop_
_entity.id
_entity.type
_entity.pdbx_description
1 polymer ?
#
loop_
_entity_poly.entity_id
_entity_poly.type
_entity_poly.pdbx_seq_one_letter_code
_entity_poly.pdbx_strand_id
1 'polypeptide(L)'
;MNYIKLSIYTLLFAVLLVSCKQHEDARRPISRASGSFMKKSVDRNKKLIADEENVIKKIIKSNPKVKYYATRKGYWLSYDERNLNETQTPRKGDIAYFNLEVKDMKGNVIYSEADLGPQTYYVDKQEIMMGLRDGIKLMRKNETVTFLFPSHIAYGYHGDNKKIGPNESLICTVTLRNFVPDPAAPKTAVPATQTPTVQTAAPTTSGQTPKPVAAKPAAVKPAVQTKKDTINP
;
A
#
# COMPACT_ATOMS: atom_id res chain seq x y z
N MET A 1 -3.61 90.15 -10.16
CA MET A 1 -3.63 89.03 -11.08
C MET A 1 -2.81 87.81 -10.60
N ASN A 2 -1.79 88.02 -9.77
CA ASN A 2 -0.92 86.94 -9.28
C ASN A 2 -1.47 86.10 -8.12
N TYR A 3 -2.33 86.69 -7.26
CA TYR A 3 -2.92 85.95 -6.12
C TYR A 3 -3.98 84.89 -6.57
N ILE A 4 -4.69 85.17 -7.66
CA ILE A 4 -5.66 84.24 -8.23
C ILE A 4 -4.92 82.99 -8.79
N LYS A 5 -3.81 83.18 -9.47
CA LYS A 5 -2.96 82.11 -9.99
C LYS A 5 -2.35 81.28 -8.86
N LEU A 6 -1.91 81.88 -7.79
CA LEU A 6 -1.32 81.25 -6.63
C LEU A 6 -2.43 80.37 -5.91
N SER A 7 -3.65 80.91 -5.76
CA SER A 7 -4.76 80.22 -5.17
C SER A 7 -5.19 78.95 -6.00
N ILE A 8 -5.10 79.04 -7.33
CA ILE A 8 -5.41 77.92 -8.21
C ILE A 8 -4.35 76.81 -8.09
N TYR A 9 -3.06 77.18 -7.97
CA TYR A 9 -1.97 76.20 -7.78
C TYR A 9 -2.04 75.52 -6.43
N THR A 10 -2.40 76.21 -5.35
CA THR A 10 -2.55 75.61 -4.03
C THR A 10 -3.76 74.66 -3.97
N LEU A 11 -4.84 75.02 -4.65
CA LEU A 11 -6.03 74.15 -4.75
C LEU A 11 -5.69 72.86 -5.55
N LEU A 12 -4.99 73.02 -6.68
CA LEU A 12 -4.57 71.88 -7.52
C LEU A 12 -3.62 70.96 -6.77
N PHE A 13 -2.70 71.50 -5.98
CA PHE A 13 -1.76 70.74 -5.15
C PHE A 13 -2.48 70.00 -4.02
N ALA A 14 -3.49 70.59 -3.40
CA ALA A 14 -4.31 69.96 -2.37
C ALA A 14 -5.10 68.73 -2.91
N VAL A 15 -5.62 68.82 -4.15
CA VAL A 15 -6.36 67.70 -4.79
C VAL A 15 -5.42 66.51 -5.10
N LEU A 16 -4.11 66.77 -5.38
CA LEU A 16 -3.17 65.70 -5.64
C LEU A 16 -2.79 64.88 -4.37
N LEU A 17 -2.99 65.41 -3.17
CA LEU A 17 -2.70 64.73 -1.91
C LEU A 17 -3.82 63.80 -1.43
N VAL A 18 -5.01 63.83 -2.03
CA VAL A 18 -6.16 63.01 -1.64
C VAL A 18 -6.18 61.66 -2.39
N SER A 19 -5.28 61.44 -3.36
CA SER A 19 -5.17 60.18 -4.11
C SER A 19 -4.43 59.09 -3.36
N CYS A 20 -4.74 58.88 -2.10
CA CYS A 20 -4.37 57.61 -1.42
C CYS A 20 -5.28 56.51 -1.92
N LYS A 21 -4.80 55.71 -2.87
CA LYS A 21 -5.39 54.41 -3.16
C LYS A 21 -5.37 53.60 -1.90
N GLN A 22 -6.54 53.27 -1.37
CA GLN A 22 -6.68 52.22 -0.37
C GLN A 22 -6.06 50.97 -0.95
N HIS A 23 -5.06 50.45 -0.28
CA HIS A 23 -4.48 49.14 -0.58
C HIS A 23 -5.56 48.11 -0.31
N GLU A 24 -6.16 47.54 -1.34
CA GLU A 24 -7.06 46.39 -1.17
C GLU A 24 -6.24 45.28 -0.53
N ASP A 25 -6.58 44.92 0.71
CA ASP A 25 -5.98 43.77 1.37
C ASP A 25 -6.14 42.54 0.47
N ALA A 26 -5.01 41.89 0.16
CA ALA A 26 -5.00 40.67 -0.62
C ALA A 26 -6.03 39.69 -0.03
N ARG A 27 -7.03 39.31 -0.81
CA ARG A 27 -8.08 38.38 -0.40
C ARG A 27 -7.42 37.12 0.11
N ARG A 28 -7.53 36.88 1.42
CA ARG A 28 -7.08 35.63 2.02
C ARG A 28 -7.82 34.46 1.35
N PRO A 29 -7.13 33.43 0.86
CA PRO A 29 -7.81 32.31 0.25
C PRO A 29 -8.76 31.69 1.27
N ILE A 30 -10.05 31.67 0.94
CA ILE A 30 -11.10 31.11 1.81
C ILE A 30 -10.99 29.59 1.72
N SER A 31 -10.11 29.01 2.53
CA SER A 31 -9.88 27.54 2.60
C SER A 31 -10.98 26.77 3.37
N ARG A 32 -12.10 27.42 3.71
CA ARG A 32 -13.17 26.78 4.48
C ARG A 32 -13.87 25.63 3.72
N ALA A 33 -13.85 25.62 2.39
CA ALA A 33 -14.51 24.60 1.59
C ALA A 33 -13.68 23.30 1.44
N SER A 34 -12.34 23.37 1.52
CA SER A 34 -11.49 22.21 1.25
C SER A 34 -11.56 21.14 2.36
N GLY A 35 -11.68 21.53 3.63
CA GLY A 35 -11.75 20.58 4.74
C GLY A 35 -13.01 19.72 4.74
N SER A 36 -14.17 20.29 4.44
CA SER A 36 -15.44 19.53 4.36
C SER A 36 -15.50 18.62 3.13
N PHE A 37 -14.96 19.08 2.00
CA PHE A 37 -14.87 18.29 0.77
C PHE A 37 -13.96 17.10 0.94
N MET A 38 -12.76 17.30 1.47
CA MET A 38 -11.81 16.23 1.75
C MET A 38 -12.39 15.19 2.72
N LYS A 39 -13.04 15.63 3.79
CA LYS A 39 -13.71 14.73 4.74
C LYS A 39 -14.76 13.88 4.04
N LYS A 40 -15.67 14.49 3.26
CA LYS A 40 -16.69 13.75 2.49
C LYS A 40 -16.07 12.74 1.51
N SER A 41 -14.97 13.08 0.85
CA SER A 41 -14.28 12.18 -0.06
C SER A 41 -13.65 11.00 0.67
N VAL A 42 -13.02 11.24 1.82
CA VAL A 42 -12.46 10.18 2.67
C VAL A 42 -13.55 9.25 3.19
N ASP A 43 -14.68 9.80 3.68
CA ASP A 43 -15.79 9.01 4.21
C ASP A 43 -16.42 8.14 3.10
N ARG A 44 -16.60 8.71 1.90
CA ARG A 44 -17.09 7.95 0.74
C ARG A 44 -16.16 6.81 0.36
N ASN A 45 -14.84 7.05 0.31
CA ASN A 45 -13.86 6.03 -0.03
C ASN A 45 -13.79 4.92 1.04
N LYS A 46 -13.86 5.28 2.32
CA LYS A 46 -13.93 4.28 3.41
C LYS A 46 -15.18 3.40 3.29
N LYS A 47 -16.32 4.00 2.97
CA LYS A 47 -17.55 3.25 2.77
C LYS A 47 -17.44 2.31 1.57
N LEU A 48 -16.93 2.79 0.43
CA LEU A 48 -16.71 1.98 -0.76
C LEU A 48 -15.84 0.75 -0.44
N ILE A 49 -14.68 0.96 0.19
CA ILE A 49 -13.77 -0.14 0.57
C ILE A 49 -14.49 -1.13 1.50
N ALA A 50 -15.23 -0.64 2.49
CA ALA A 50 -15.96 -1.52 3.40
C ALA A 50 -17.04 -2.34 2.68
N ASP A 51 -17.77 -1.75 1.74
CA ASP A 51 -18.79 -2.43 0.94
C ASP A 51 -18.15 -3.51 0.04
N GLU A 52 -17.03 -3.21 -0.61
CA GLU A 52 -16.24 -4.16 -1.42
C GLU A 52 -15.71 -5.32 -0.58
N GLU A 53 -15.11 -5.03 0.57
CA GLU A 53 -14.66 -6.07 1.50
C GLU A 53 -15.79 -6.99 1.98
N ASN A 54 -16.98 -6.43 2.20
CA ASN A 54 -18.16 -7.23 2.57
C ASN A 54 -18.57 -8.18 1.45
N VAL A 55 -18.50 -7.75 0.18
CA VAL A 55 -18.75 -8.63 -0.98
C VAL A 55 -17.72 -9.76 -1.01
N ILE A 56 -16.43 -9.43 -0.87
CA ILE A 56 -15.36 -10.43 -0.85
C ILE A 56 -15.54 -11.42 0.32
N LYS A 57 -15.85 -10.93 1.52
CA LYS A 57 -16.13 -11.78 2.68
C LYS A 57 -17.32 -12.72 2.46
N LYS A 58 -18.35 -12.28 1.72
CA LYS A 58 -19.46 -13.15 1.32
C LYS A 58 -18.99 -14.26 0.38
N ILE A 59 -18.17 -13.94 -0.62
CA ILE A 59 -17.59 -14.93 -1.56
C ILE A 59 -16.77 -15.95 -0.79
N ILE A 60 -15.90 -15.51 0.11
CA ILE A 60 -15.08 -16.38 0.96
C ILE A 60 -15.98 -17.31 1.79
N LYS A 61 -17.04 -16.78 2.39
CA LYS A 61 -17.97 -17.55 3.20
C LYS A 61 -18.80 -18.55 2.40
N SER A 62 -19.14 -18.22 1.15
CA SER A 62 -19.90 -19.13 0.26
C SER A 62 -19.05 -20.29 -0.28
N ASN A 63 -17.71 -20.18 -0.20
CA ASN A 63 -16.77 -21.21 -0.67
C ASN A 63 -15.96 -21.82 0.48
N PRO A 64 -16.59 -22.56 1.43
CA PRO A 64 -15.91 -23.06 2.63
C PRO A 64 -14.83 -24.11 2.33
N LYS A 65 -14.84 -24.71 1.13
CA LYS A 65 -13.84 -25.70 0.70
C LYS A 65 -12.51 -25.04 0.28
N VAL A 66 -12.52 -23.74 -0.04
CA VAL A 66 -11.36 -22.99 -0.48
C VAL A 66 -10.78 -22.21 0.70
N LYS A 67 -9.51 -22.41 0.97
CA LYS A 67 -8.82 -21.70 2.06
C LYS A 67 -8.27 -20.39 1.57
N TYR A 68 -8.88 -19.28 2.00
CA TYR A 68 -8.42 -17.93 1.73
C TYR A 68 -7.53 -17.39 2.83
N TYR A 69 -6.49 -16.66 2.45
CA TYR A 69 -5.56 -15.98 3.34
C TYR A 69 -5.67 -14.47 3.14
N ALA A 70 -5.95 -13.74 4.22
CA ALA A 70 -5.95 -12.28 4.19
C ALA A 70 -4.51 -11.76 4.23
N THR A 71 -4.21 -10.76 3.40
CA THR A 71 -2.92 -10.07 3.41
C THR A 71 -2.97 -8.80 4.24
N ARG A 72 -1.81 -8.31 4.69
CA ARG A 72 -1.73 -7.01 5.39
C ARG A 72 -2.04 -5.81 4.49
N LYS A 73 -2.08 -6.02 3.17
CA LYS A 73 -2.34 -4.97 2.17
C LYS A 73 -3.81 -4.86 1.78
N GLY A 74 -4.70 -5.65 2.42
CA GLY A 74 -6.14 -5.55 2.24
C GLY A 74 -6.68 -6.31 1.03
N TYR A 75 -6.03 -7.37 0.60
CA TYR A 75 -6.58 -8.32 -0.37
C TYR A 75 -6.46 -9.75 0.14
N TRP A 76 -7.15 -10.68 -0.49
CA TRP A 76 -7.15 -12.10 -0.13
C TRP A 76 -6.60 -12.94 -1.26
N LEU A 77 -6.05 -14.09 -0.92
CA LEU A 77 -5.54 -15.05 -1.88
C LEU A 77 -5.87 -16.49 -1.46
N SER A 78 -6.04 -17.36 -2.45
CA SER A 78 -6.09 -18.81 -2.27
C SER A 78 -5.10 -19.48 -3.22
N TYR A 79 -4.48 -20.56 -2.76
CA TYR A 79 -3.61 -21.36 -3.60
C TYR A 79 -4.45 -22.47 -4.25
N ASP A 80 -4.62 -22.40 -5.58
CA ASP A 80 -5.27 -23.44 -6.37
C ASP A 80 -4.30 -24.59 -6.63
N GLU A 81 -3.05 -24.24 -7.01
CA GLU A 81 -1.94 -25.18 -7.13
C GLU A 81 -0.74 -24.64 -6.37
N ARG A 82 -0.10 -25.48 -5.56
CA ARG A 82 1.00 -25.09 -4.71
C ARG A 82 2.25 -25.94 -4.98
N ASN A 83 3.40 -25.27 -5.22
CA ASN A 83 4.68 -25.94 -5.38
C ASN A 83 5.49 -25.86 -4.09
N LEU A 84 5.45 -26.94 -3.29
CA LEU A 84 6.17 -27.02 -2.03
C LEU A 84 7.68 -27.33 -2.20
N ASN A 85 8.07 -27.80 -3.38
CA ASN A 85 9.48 -28.13 -3.67
C ASN A 85 10.32 -26.89 -4.01
N GLU A 86 9.65 -25.79 -4.40
CA GLU A 86 10.30 -24.52 -4.70
C GLU A 86 10.24 -23.61 -3.46
N THR A 87 11.33 -22.92 -3.17
CA THR A 87 11.42 -22.00 -2.04
C THR A 87 11.58 -20.54 -2.46
N GLN A 88 11.99 -20.32 -3.70
CA GLN A 88 12.27 -18.99 -4.21
C GLN A 88 10.99 -18.33 -4.74
N THR A 89 10.93 -17.01 -4.56
CA THR A 89 9.88 -16.14 -5.10
C THR A 89 10.52 -14.99 -5.88
N PRO A 90 9.81 -14.39 -6.85
CA PRO A 90 10.34 -13.28 -7.63
C PRO A 90 10.74 -12.09 -6.76
N ARG A 91 11.90 -11.50 -7.05
CA ARG A 91 12.47 -10.34 -6.36
C ARG A 91 12.52 -9.14 -7.30
N LYS A 92 12.72 -7.96 -6.71
CA LYS A 92 12.95 -6.75 -7.50
C LYS A 92 14.07 -6.95 -8.50
N GLY A 93 13.78 -6.68 -9.77
CA GLY A 93 14.70 -6.83 -10.89
C GLY A 93 14.62 -8.15 -11.62
N ASP A 94 13.85 -9.14 -11.12
CA ASP A 94 13.59 -10.37 -11.87
C ASP A 94 12.58 -10.13 -12.99
N ILE A 95 12.55 -11.02 -13.95
CA ILE A 95 11.56 -11.08 -15.02
C ILE A 95 10.64 -12.25 -14.71
N ALA A 96 9.37 -11.97 -14.44
CA ALA A 96 8.35 -12.97 -14.18
C ALA A 96 7.52 -13.26 -15.44
N TYR A 97 7.31 -14.55 -15.75
CA TYR A 97 6.49 -15.04 -16.83
C TYR A 97 5.27 -15.74 -16.25
N PHE A 98 4.08 -15.25 -16.57
CA PHE A 98 2.85 -15.75 -15.98
C PHE A 98 1.67 -15.68 -16.93
N ASN A 99 0.64 -16.45 -16.63
CA ASN A 99 -0.66 -16.34 -17.26
C ASN A 99 -1.62 -15.68 -16.28
N LEU A 100 -2.62 -14.98 -16.81
CA LEU A 100 -3.58 -14.21 -16.03
C LEU A 100 -4.98 -14.41 -16.62
N GLU A 101 -5.94 -14.72 -15.75
CA GLU A 101 -7.37 -14.61 -16.00
C GLU A 101 -7.97 -13.57 -15.06
N VAL A 102 -8.86 -12.71 -15.56
CA VAL A 102 -9.53 -11.67 -14.77
C VAL A 102 -11.03 -11.84 -14.87
N LYS A 103 -11.69 -11.90 -13.70
CA LYS A 103 -13.14 -12.02 -13.54
C LYS A 103 -13.69 -10.90 -12.67
N ASP A 104 -14.97 -10.61 -12.83
CA ASP A 104 -15.72 -9.80 -11.88
C ASP A 104 -16.03 -10.60 -10.59
N MET A 105 -16.59 -9.92 -9.57
CA MET A 105 -16.97 -10.56 -8.32
C MET A 105 -18.17 -11.52 -8.43
N LYS A 106 -18.83 -11.58 -9.59
CA LYS A 106 -19.90 -12.55 -9.89
C LYS A 106 -19.36 -13.81 -10.55
N GLY A 107 -18.07 -13.80 -10.95
CA GLY A 107 -17.41 -14.90 -11.67
C GLY A 107 -17.47 -14.80 -13.19
N ASN A 108 -18.00 -13.72 -13.76
CA ASN A 108 -17.97 -13.51 -15.21
C ASN A 108 -16.56 -13.16 -15.66
N VAL A 109 -16.09 -13.81 -16.71
CA VAL A 109 -14.76 -13.56 -17.28
C VAL A 109 -14.75 -12.23 -18.01
N ILE A 110 -13.88 -11.31 -17.58
CA ILE A 110 -13.61 -10.01 -18.22
C ILE A 110 -12.50 -10.18 -19.25
N TYR A 111 -11.41 -10.82 -18.85
CA TYR A 111 -10.29 -11.20 -19.70
C TYR A 111 -9.94 -12.66 -19.44
N SER A 112 -10.03 -13.48 -20.46
CA SER A 112 -9.55 -14.87 -20.39
C SER A 112 -8.04 -14.93 -20.53
N GLU A 113 -7.44 -16.03 -20.08
CA GLU A 113 -6.02 -16.33 -20.28
C GLU A 113 -5.65 -16.33 -21.78
N ALA A 114 -6.56 -16.80 -22.64
CA ALA A 114 -6.36 -16.79 -24.09
C ALA A 114 -6.37 -15.39 -24.69
N ASP A 115 -7.23 -14.48 -24.19
CA ASP A 115 -7.29 -13.08 -24.64
C ASP A 115 -6.03 -12.31 -24.30
N LEU A 116 -5.47 -12.54 -23.11
CA LEU A 116 -4.28 -11.86 -22.62
C LEU A 116 -2.98 -12.48 -23.13
N GLY A 117 -3.00 -13.78 -23.38
CA GLY A 117 -1.78 -14.56 -23.70
C GLY A 117 -0.75 -14.56 -22.56
N PRO A 118 0.42 -15.15 -22.79
CA PRO A 118 1.51 -15.15 -21.83
C PRO A 118 1.99 -13.74 -21.50
N GLN A 119 2.03 -13.39 -20.19
CA GLN A 119 2.44 -12.09 -19.72
C GLN A 119 3.89 -12.11 -19.23
N THR A 120 4.57 -10.98 -19.41
CA THR A 120 5.92 -10.76 -18.89
C THR A 120 5.91 -9.52 -18.02
N TYR A 121 6.50 -9.62 -16.83
CA TYR A 121 6.56 -8.52 -15.87
C TYR A 121 7.98 -8.35 -15.33
N TYR A 122 8.54 -7.17 -15.51
CA TYR A 122 9.80 -6.77 -14.88
C TYR A 122 9.52 -6.30 -13.46
N VAL A 123 9.84 -7.14 -12.48
CA VAL A 123 9.44 -6.97 -11.08
C VAL A 123 9.96 -5.65 -10.51
N ASP A 124 9.01 -4.81 -10.07
CA ASP A 124 9.24 -3.46 -9.51
C ASP A 124 10.01 -2.50 -10.44
N LYS A 125 10.12 -2.81 -11.74
CA LYS A 125 10.67 -1.92 -12.78
C LYS A 125 9.61 -1.44 -13.77
N GLN A 126 8.48 -2.15 -13.83
CA GLN A 126 7.37 -1.85 -14.72
C GLN A 126 6.11 -1.61 -13.91
N GLU A 127 5.26 -0.70 -14.37
CA GLU A 127 3.97 -0.45 -13.74
C GLU A 127 2.93 -1.43 -14.27
N ILE A 128 2.32 -2.18 -13.34
CA ILE A 128 1.13 -3.01 -13.55
C ILE A 128 0.18 -2.79 -12.38
N MET A 129 -1.00 -3.39 -12.41
CA MET A 129 -1.97 -3.38 -11.32
C MET A 129 -1.29 -3.68 -9.97
N MET A 130 -1.54 -2.84 -8.95
CA MET A 130 -0.85 -2.91 -7.65
C MET A 130 -0.95 -4.30 -7.01
N GLY A 131 -2.13 -4.92 -7.08
CA GLY A 131 -2.36 -6.26 -6.55
C GLY A 131 -1.47 -7.31 -7.20
N LEU A 132 -1.29 -7.26 -8.51
CA LEU A 132 -0.40 -8.20 -9.22
C LEU A 132 1.07 -7.96 -8.88
N ARG A 133 1.50 -6.69 -8.78
CA ARG A 133 2.88 -6.35 -8.35
C ARG A 133 3.24 -6.98 -7.02
N ASP A 134 2.29 -7.03 -6.12
CA ASP A 134 2.50 -7.62 -4.80
C ASP A 134 2.28 -9.12 -4.79
N GLY A 135 1.21 -9.58 -5.43
CA GLY A 135 0.81 -10.99 -5.47
C GLY A 135 1.86 -11.88 -6.11
N ILE A 136 2.42 -11.48 -7.25
CA ILE A 136 3.45 -12.25 -7.96
C ILE A 136 4.68 -12.49 -7.07
N LYS A 137 5.07 -11.53 -6.22
CA LYS A 137 6.21 -11.68 -5.30
C LYS A 137 5.96 -12.68 -4.16
N LEU A 138 4.72 -13.09 -3.94
CA LEU A 138 4.35 -14.11 -2.96
C LEU A 138 4.32 -15.52 -3.56
N MET A 139 4.31 -15.63 -4.89
CA MET A 139 4.18 -16.89 -5.61
C MET A 139 5.53 -17.54 -5.85
N ARG A 140 5.50 -18.87 -5.95
CA ARG A 140 6.63 -19.69 -6.36
C ARG A 140 6.43 -20.13 -7.81
N LYS A 141 7.50 -20.59 -8.43
CA LYS A 141 7.44 -21.14 -9.78
C LYS A 141 6.46 -22.30 -9.87
N ASN A 142 5.64 -22.32 -10.92
CA ASN A 142 4.59 -23.31 -11.18
C ASN A 142 3.51 -23.34 -10.07
N GLU A 143 3.21 -22.22 -9.45
CA GLU A 143 2.03 -22.06 -8.59
C GLU A 143 0.91 -21.35 -9.34
N THR A 144 -0.33 -21.77 -9.05
CA THR A 144 -1.55 -21.06 -9.47
C THR A 144 -2.25 -20.52 -8.22
N VAL A 145 -2.50 -19.22 -8.23
CA VAL A 145 -3.08 -18.48 -7.10
C VAL A 145 -4.24 -17.62 -7.59
N THR A 146 -5.38 -17.75 -6.92
CA THR A 146 -6.52 -16.85 -7.12
C THR A 146 -6.50 -15.74 -6.07
N PHE A 147 -6.47 -14.52 -6.55
CA PHE A 147 -6.50 -13.29 -5.76
C PHE A 147 -7.88 -12.64 -5.81
N LEU A 148 -8.35 -12.12 -4.68
CA LEU A 148 -9.54 -11.28 -4.58
C LEU A 148 -9.06 -9.86 -4.26
N PHE A 149 -9.10 -8.99 -5.25
CA PHE A 149 -8.62 -7.62 -5.13
C PHE A 149 -9.78 -6.64 -5.00
N PRO A 150 -9.88 -5.87 -3.89
CA PRO A 150 -10.69 -4.67 -3.86
C PRO A 150 -10.25 -3.68 -4.95
N SER A 151 -11.16 -2.82 -5.39
CA SER A 151 -10.92 -1.91 -6.52
C SER A 151 -9.66 -1.06 -6.36
N HIS A 152 -9.38 -0.56 -5.15
CA HIS A 152 -8.24 0.31 -4.86
C HIS A 152 -6.88 -0.40 -4.97
N ILE A 153 -6.86 -1.74 -4.89
CA ILE A 153 -5.68 -2.59 -5.12
C ILE A 153 -5.61 -3.03 -6.60
N ALA A 154 -6.76 -3.04 -7.28
CA ALA A 154 -6.89 -3.34 -8.71
C ALA A 154 -6.61 -2.09 -9.59
N TYR A 155 -7.56 -1.66 -10.39
CA TYR A 155 -7.44 -0.50 -11.29
C TYR A 155 -7.97 0.80 -10.68
N GLY A 156 -8.57 0.75 -9.49
CA GLY A 156 -9.03 1.92 -8.74
C GLY A 156 -10.15 2.68 -9.43
N TYR A 157 -10.11 4.01 -9.27
CA TYR A 157 -11.16 4.91 -9.77
C TYR A 157 -11.23 4.98 -11.30
N HIS A 158 -10.13 4.75 -12.00
CA HIS A 158 -10.08 4.94 -13.45
C HIS A 158 -10.48 3.70 -14.26
N GLY A 159 -10.45 2.50 -13.65
CA GLY A 159 -10.56 1.26 -14.40
C GLY A 159 -9.37 1.03 -15.33
N ASP A 160 -9.52 0.20 -16.37
CA ASP A 160 -8.47 -0.06 -17.37
C ASP A 160 -8.73 0.68 -18.70
N ASN A 161 -9.76 1.51 -18.75
CA ASN A 161 -10.26 2.21 -19.95
C ASN A 161 -10.68 1.29 -21.10
N LYS A 162 -10.97 0.02 -20.81
CA LYS A 162 -11.45 -0.98 -21.80
C LYS A 162 -12.65 -1.74 -21.26
N LYS A 163 -12.43 -2.87 -20.61
CA LYS A 163 -13.48 -3.76 -20.10
C LYS A 163 -13.72 -3.62 -18.60
N ILE A 164 -12.74 -3.11 -17.83
CA ILE A 164 -12.83 -2.96 -16.37
C ILE A 164 -13.27 -1.53 -16.06
N GLY A 165 -14.40 -1.41 -15.36
CA GLY A 165 -14.96 -0.14 -14.96
C GLY A 165 -14.26 0.52 -13.76
N PRO A 166 -14.67 1.76 -13.41
CA PRO A 166 -14.16 2.45 -12.22
C PRO A 166 -14.68 1.78 -10.95
N ASN A 167 -13.80 1.67 -9.94
CA ASN A 167 -14.08 1.06 -8.64
C ASN A 167 -14.60 -0.38 -8.75
N GLU A 168 -14.06 -1.16 -9.66
CA GLU A 168 -14.43 -2.54 -9.86
C GLU A 168 -13.45 -3.47 -9.12
N SER A 169 -13.99 -4.28 -8.19
CA SER A 169 -13.24 -5.33 -7.50
C SER A 169 -13.11 -6.55 -8.40
N LEU A 170 -11.96 -7.22 -8.36
CA LEU A 170 -11.60 -8.27 -9.32
C LEU A 170 -11.19 -9.57 -8.66
N ILE A 171 -11.52 -10.66 -9.33
CA ILE A 171 -10.95 -11.99 -9.09
C ILE A 171 -9.89 -12.23 -10.17
N CYS A 172 -8.64 -12.40 -9.74
CA CYS A 172 -7.51 -12.61 -10.65
C CYS A 172 -6.88 -13.97 -10.38
N THR A 173 -6.94 -14.89 -11.35
CA THR A 173 -6.22 -16.16 -11.28
C THR A 173 -4.91 -16.01 -12.03
N VAL A 174 -3.81 -16.21 -11.32
CA VAL A 174 -2.44 -16.06 -11.83
C VAL A 174 -1.73 -17.39 -11.76
N THR A 175 -1.16 -17.84 -12.87
CA THR A 175 -0.25 -18.99 -12.93
C THR A 175 1.16 -18.50 -13.20
N LEU A 176 2.03 -18.51 -12.20
CA LEU A 176 3.42 -18.13 -12.34
C LEU A 176 4.21 -19.29 -12.96
N ARG A 177 4.55 -19.17 -14.22
CA ARG A 177 5.28 -20.23 -14.96
C ARG A 177 6.75 -20.27 -14.61
N ASN A 178 7.40 -19.11 -14.61
CA ASN A 178 8.84 -18.99 -14.38
C ASN A 178 9.19 -17.56 -13.94
N PHE A 179 10.35 -17.41 -13.36
CA PHE A 179 11.02 -16.12 -13.24
C PHE A 179 12.53 -16.30 -13.32
N VAL A 180 13.21 -15.29 -13.83
CA VAL A 180 14.66 -15.30 -14.03
C VAL A 180 15.21 -13.92 -13.63
N PRO A 181 16.45 -13.83 -13.15
CA PRO A 181 17.11 -12.54 -12.96
C PRO A 181 17.21 -11.79 -14.29
N ASP A 182 16.97 -10.48 -14.26
CA ASP A 182 17.15 -9.64 -15.44
C ASP A 182 18.64 -9.58 -15.82
N PRO A 183 19.03 -10.05 -17.01
CA PRO A 183 20.44 -10.04 -17.44
C PRO A 183 21.01 -8.61 -17.57
N ALA A 184 20.14 -7.60 -17.76
CA ALA A 184 20.52 -6.18 -17.82
C ALA A 184 20.60 -5.52 -16.43
N ALA A 185 20.18 -6.20 -15.34
CA ALA A 185 20.32 -5.67 -14.01
C ALA A 185 21.80 -5.62 -13.60
N PRO A 186 22.28 -4.50 -13.00
CA PRO A 186 23.61 -4.49 -12.43
C PRO A 186 23.69 -5.63 -11.41
N LYS A 187 24.64 -6.55 -11.61
CA LYS A 187 24.90 -7.64 -10.66
C LYS A 187 25.31 -7.03 -9.34
N THR A 188 24.36 -6.82 -8.45
CA THR A 188 24.65 -6.49 -7.07
C THR A 188 25.33 -7.73 -6.51
N ALA A 189 26.65 -7.64 -6.34
CA ALA A 189 27.46 -8.68 -5.71
C ALA A 189 26.79 -9.01 -4.36
N VAL A 190 26.34 -10.24 -4.20
CA VAL A 190 25.94 -10.78 -2.91
C VAL A 190 27.17 -10.59 -2.02
N PRO A 191 27.08 -9.92 -0.86
CA PRO A 191 28.20 -9.90 0.05
C PRO A 191 28.49 -11.36 0.40
N ALA A 192 29.65 -11.85 -0.04
CA ALA A 192 30.14 -13.15 0.38
C ALA A 192 30.12 -13.14 1.91
N THR A 193 29.43 -14.09 2.49
CA THR A 193 29.44 -14.39 3.92
C THR A 193 30.92 -14.52 4.31
N GLN A 194 31.45 -13.48 4.95
CA GLN A 194 32.76 -13.57 5.56
C GLN A 194 32.62 -14.56 6.71
N THR A 195 33.15 -15.75 6.54
CA THR A 195 33.42 -16.72 7.60
C THR A 195 34.26 -15.99 8.63
N PRO A 196 33.85 -15.89 9.91
CA PRO A 196 34.72 -15.30 10.92
C PRO A 196 35.93 -16.19 11.10
N THR A 197 37.08 -15.71 10.62
CA THR A 197 38.39 -16.31 10.96
C THR A 197 38.62 -16.09 12.45
N VAL A 198 38.54 -17.16 13.20
CA VAL A 198 38.98 -17.21 14.62
C VAL A 198 40.46 -16.92 14.67
N GLN A 199 40.83 -15.69 15.00
CA GLN A 199 42.19 -15.37 15.44
C GLN A 199 42.31 -15.70 16.92
N THR A 200 43.01 -16.79 17.21
CA THR A 200 43.54 -17.14 18.54
C THR A 200 44.56 -16.07 18.95
N ALA A 201 44.22 -15.20 19.88
CA ALA A 201 45.18 -14.35 20.59
C ALA A 201 45.30 -14.84 22.04
N ALA A 202 46.51 -15.08 22.44
CA ALA A 202 46.91 -15.52 23.77
C ALA A 202 46.70 -14.45 24.86
N PRO A 203 46.67 -14.83 26.16
CA PRO A 203 46.16 -13.99 27.22
C PRO A 203 47.23 -13.02 27.76
N THR A 204 46.88 -11.77 27.97
CA THR A 204 47.63 -10.85 28.82
C THR A 204 46.75 -10.39 29.98
N THR A 205 47.18 -10.74 31.16
CA THR A 205 46.68 -10.43 32.49
C THR A 205 46.78 -8.94 32.80
N SER A 206 45.69 -8.32 33.24
CA SER A 206 45.70 -7.32 34.32
C SER A 206 44.30 -7.05 34.82
N GLY A 207 44.15 -7.22 36.13
CA GLY A 207 42.85 -7.16 36.82
C GLY A 207 42.35 -5.76 37.06
N GLN A 208 41.05 -5.71 37.14
CA GLN A 208 40.33 -4.81 38.08
C GLN A 208 38.87 -5.25 38.15
N THR A 209 38.44 -5.53 39.35
CA THR A 209 37.08 -5.88 39.77
C THR A 209 36.18 -4.64 39.83
N PRO A 210 34.96 -4.68 39.36
CA PRO A 210 33.89 -3.87 39.93
C PRO A 210 32.78 -4.74 40.55
N LYS A 211 32.38 -4.30 41.69
CA LYS A 211 31.38 -4.68 42.68
C LYS A 211 29.98 -4.88 42.09
N PRO A 212 29.20 -5.87 42.57
CA PRO A 212 27.85 -6.12 42.07
C PRO A 212 26.80 -5.16 42.67
N VAL A 213 25.95 -4.60 41.83
CA VAL A 213 24.74 -3.87 42.25
C VAL A 213 23.54 -4.80 42.09
N ALA A 214 22.82 -4.93 43.20
CA ALA A 214 21.68 -5.81 43.38
C ALA A 214 20.45 -5.43 42.51
N ALA A 215 19.90 -6.42 41.82
CA ALA A 215 18.59 -6.33 41.19
C ALA A 215 17.51 -6.81 42.15
N LYS A 216 16.50 -5.97 42.32
CA LYS A 216 15.30 -6.22 43.13
C LYS A 216 14.24 -6.92 42.26
N PRO A 217 13.60 -8.01 42.69
CA PRO A 217 12.57 -8.67 41.91
C PRO A 217 11.20 -8.00 42.09
N ALA A 218 10.49 -7.78 40.97
CA ALA A 218 9.11 -7.34 40.98
C ALA A 218 8.16 -8.53 40.94
N ALA A 219 7.14 -8.44 41.79
CA ALA A 219 6.20 -9.47 42.16
C ALA A 219 5.25 -9.94 41.05
N VAL A 220 5.04 -11.24 41.04
CA VAL A 220 3.96 -11.96 40.38
C VAL A 220 2.67 -11.74 41.17
N LYS A 221 1.56 -11.43 40.52
CA LYS A 221 0.20 -11.53 41.09
C LYS A 221 -0.62 -12.59 40.35
N PRO A 222 -1.45 -13.33 41.09
CA PRO A 222 -2.02 -14.59 40.63
C PRO A 222 -3.39 -14.46 39.96
N ALA A 223 -3.72 -15.53 39.24
CA ALA A 223 -4.99 -15.81 38.60
C ALA A 223 -6.19 -15.75 39.57
N VAL A 224 -7.32 -15.25 39.08
CA VAL A 224 -8.61 -15.36 39.74
C VAL A 224 -9.52 -16.26 38.94
N GLN A 225 -10.07 -17.16 39.68
CA GLN A 225 -10.89 -18.32 39.44
C GLN A 225 -12.20 -18.08 38.67
N THR A 226 -12.56 -19.09 37.93
CA THR A 226 -13.87 -19.59 37.50
C THR A 226 -14.99 -19.36 38.53
N LYS A 227 -16.15 -18.90 38.07
CA LYS A 227 -17.44 -19.19 38.70
C LYS A 227 -18.38 -19.73 37.64
N LYS A 228 -18.69 -21.04 37.82
CA LYS A 228 -19.83 -21.76 37.29
C LYS A 228 -21.08 -21.25 38.01
N ASP A 229 -22.12 -20.89 37.31
CA ASP A 229 -23.46 -20.95 37.82
C ASP A 229 -24.36 -21.63 36.78
N THR A 230 -24.74 -22.83 37.18
CA THR A 230 -25.81 -23.68 36.67
C THR A 230 -27.13 -23.14 37.23
N ILE A 231 -28.13 -22.93 36.42
CA ILE A 231 -29.56 -23.10 36.82
C ILE A 231 -30.37 -23.42 35.57
N ASN A 232 -30.99 -24.60 35.63
CA ASN A 232 -32.19 -25.05 34.98
C ASN A 232 -33.39 -24.76 35.94
N PRO A 233 -34.64 -24.78 35.59
CA PRO A 233 -35.31 -25.62 34.58
C PRO A 233 -35.90 -24.87 33.39
#